data_4920bc2a26119582effae6044f06fdfd
#
_entry.id   4920bc2a26119582effae6044f06fdfd
#
_cell.length_a   1.000
_cell.length_b   1.000
_cell.length_c   1.000
_cell.angle_alpha   90.00
_cell.angle_beta   90.00
_cell.angle_gamma   90.00
#
_symmetry.space_group_name_H-M   'P 1'
#
loop_
_entity.id
_entity.type
_entity.pdbx_description
1 polymer ?
#
loop_
_entity_poly.entity_id
_entity_poly.type
_entity_poly.pdbx_seq_one_letter_code
_entity_poly.pdbx_strand_id
1 'polypeptide(L)'
;MIIREYGSENPRHLVFFQGSCEPWQEFRPAAEGLAGRFHVMLVTPDGHDPEEHNDFVSVEKTVDDTVQWLREQAIDHLDAIYGLSFGGGMVVRFLTTQDIPVDKAIIDAGTAPYRYPKWICKLIGVRDFLMLKLARSSVRLMEMAFPPERFARNPENAKREYEQIRRYLKGYSNRTIWNIFWSANNYAVPKAAPKLDTQIQFWVGTDEWGSRFRDLKWIKQYLPQIEVVKIPNMMHGEFVMMHPETFAEKALEFLG
;
A
#
# COMPACT_ATOMS: atom_id res chain seq x y z
N MET A 1 14.94 0.59 -3.62
CA MET A 1 13.59 0.41 -4.21
C MET A 1 13.69 -0.46 -5.44
N ILE A 2 12.73 -1.37 -5.63
CA ILE A 2 12.65 -2.22 -6.83
C ILE A 2 11.32 -1.93 -7.51
N ILE A 3 11.35 -1.78 -8.84
CA ILE A 3 10.15 -1.68 -9.67
C ILE A 3 10.09 -2.93 -10.56
N ARG A 4 8.98 -3.65 -10.48
CA ARG A 4 8.68 -4.81 -11.31
C ARG A 4 7.61 -4.45 -12.31
N GLU A 5 7.91 -4.68 -13.58
CA GLU A 5 7.07 -4.25 -14.68
C GLU A 5 6.29 -5.42 -15.27
N TYR A 6 5.01 -5.21 -15.56
CA TYR A 6 4.11 -6.17 -16.22
C TYR A 6 3.35 -5.45 -17.32
N GLY A 7 3.21 -6.08 -18.49
CA GLY A 7 2.51 -5.48 -19.64
C GLY A 7 3.19 -4.22 -20.17
N SER A 8 4.53 -4.20 -20.24
CA SER A 8 5.33 -3.04 -20.66
C SER A 8 5.06 -2.58 -22.11
N GLU A 9 4.38 -3.39 -22.91
CA GLU A 9 3.93 -3.05 -24.27
C GLU A 9 2.69 -2.12 -24.29
N ASN A 10 2.00 -1.96 -23.15
CA ASN A 10 0.83 -1.11 -23.08
C ASN A 10 1.23 0.38 -22.98
N PRO A 11 0.54 1.27 -23.71
CA PRO A 11 0.83 2.70 -23.68
C PRO A 11 0.27 3.42 -22.43
N ARG A 12 -0.56 2.75 -21.64
CA ARG A 12 -1.18 3.30 -20.42
C ARG A 12 -0.39 2.90 -19.19
N HIS A 13 -0.03 3.86 -18.36
CA HIS A 13 0.86 3.68 -17.24
C HIS A 13 0.12 3.61 -15.89
N LEU A 14 0.40 2.57 -15.11
CA LEU A 14 -0.12 2.39 -13.76
C LEU A 14 1.02 2.15 -12.77
N VAL A 15 1.16 3.03 -11.79
CA VAL A 15 2.02 2.80 -10.61
C VAL A 15 1.22 2.07 -9.54
N PHE A 16 1.77 0.94 -9.08
CA PHE A 16 1.17 0.10 -8.05
C PHE A 16 2.07 0.08 -6.80
N PHE A 17 1.71 0.79 -5.75
CA PHE A 17 2.40 0.74 -4.47
C PHE A 17 1.87 -0.41 -3.61
N GLN A 18 2.73 -1.39 -3.32
CA GLN A 18 2.36 -2.50 -2.44
C GLN A 18 2.09 -2.04 -1.00
N GLY A 19 1.38 -2.86 -0.22
CA GLY A 19 1.30 -2.73 1.23
C GLY A 19 2.64 -3.03 1.92
N SER A 20 2.76 -2.67 3.19
CA SER A 20 3.93 -3.05 3.99
C SER A 20 3.69 -4.36 4.72
N CYS A 21 4.79 -5.01 5.09
CA CYS A 21 4.80 -6.25 5.88
C CYS A 21 4.33 -7.51 5.12
N GLU A 22 4.10 -7.40 3.82
CA GLU A 22 3.76 -8.51 2.93
C GLU A 22 4.78 -8.63 1.80
N PRO A 23 5.13 -9.86 1.36
CA PRO A 23 5.99 -10.07 0.20
C PRO A 23 5.35 -9.50 -1.08
N TRP A 24 6.17 -8.93 -1.96
CA TRP A 24 5.69 -8.41 -3.25
C TRP A 24 4.97 -9.47 -4.09
N GLN A 25 5.32 -10.75 -3.90
CA GLN A 25 4.71 -11.89 -4.57
C GLN A 25 3.21 -12.00 -4.30
N GLU A 26 2.73 -11.49 -3.15
CA GLU A 26 1.29 -11.48 -2.82
C GLU A 26 0.50 -10.50 -3.70
N PHE A 27 1.16 -9.46 -4.22
CA PHE A 27 0.56 -8.46 -5.10
C PHE A 27 0.72 -8.77 -6.59
N ARG A 28 1.63 -9.70 -6.93
CA ARG A 28 1.92 -10.07 -8.31
C ARG A 28 0.67 -10.50 -9.09
N PRO A 29 -0.22 -11.39 -8.59
CA PRO A 29 -1.39 -11.80 -9.36
C PRO A 29 -2.33 -10.65 -9.70
N ALA A 30 -2.49 -9.67 -8.78
CA ALA A 30 -3.29 -8.47 -9.03
C ALA A 30 -2.64 -7.57 -10.09
N ALA A 31 -1.31 -7.39 -10.03
CA ALA A 31 -0.57 -6.63 -11.04
C ALA A 31 -0.66 -7.28 -12.43
N GLU A 32 -0.49 -8.61 -12.50
CA GLU A 32 -0.65 -9.37 -13.76
C GLU A 32 -2.08 -9.27 -14.32
N GLY A 33 -3.11 -9.26 -13.44
CA GLY A 33 -4.51 -9.08 -13.85
C GLY A 33 -4.79 -7.72 -14.50
N LEU A 34 -4.03 -6.68 -14.15
CA LEU A 34 -4.13 -5.34 -14.74
C LEU A 34 -3.25 -5.17 -15.98
N ALA A 35 -2.26 -6.04 -16.19
CA ALA A 35 -1.25 -5.93 -17.23
C ALA A 35 -1.81 -6.06 -18.66
N GLY A 36 -3.01 -6.59 -18.84
CA GLY A 36 -3.68 -6.61 -20.16
C GLY A 36 -4.17 -5.23 -20.64
N ARG A 37 -4.20 -4.22 -19.78
CA ARG A 37 -4.68 -2.87 -20.06
C ARG A 37 -3.67 -1.77 -19.72
N PHE A 38 -2.70 -2.07 -18.85
CA PHE A 38 -1.71 -1.12 -18.35
C PHE A 38 -0.30 -1.70 -18.40
N HIS A 39 0.67 -0.83 -18.60
CA HIS A 39 2.03 -1.06 -18.15
C HIS A 39 2.05 -0.85 -16.63
N VAL A 40 2.02 -1.93 -15.89
CA VAL A 40 1.94 -1.91 -14.41
C VAL A 40 3.33 -1.90 -13.81
N MET A 41 3.64 -0.90 -13.03
CA MET A 41 4.90 -0.71 -12.31
C MET A 41 4.67 -1.00 -10.83
N LEU A 42 4.89 -2.26 -10.41
CA LEU A 42 4.77 -2.69 -9.01
C LEU A 42 6.00 -2.24 -8.23
N VAL A 43 5.80 -1.27 -7.35
CA VAL A 43 6.84 -0.65 -6.53
C VAL A 43 6.99 -1.39 -5.20
N THR A 44 8.17 -1.97 -4.97
CA THR A 44 8.61 -2.51 -3.69
C THR A 44 9.57 -1.51 -3.04
N PRO A 45 9.20 -0.85 -1.92
CA PRO A 45 10.07 0.11 -1.25
C PRO A 45 11.35 -0.54 -0.71
N ASP A 46 12.40 0.25 -0.51
CA ASP A 46 13.59 -0.18 0.21
C ASP A 46 13.23 -0.85 1.54
N GLY A 47 13.98 -1.87 1.94
CA GLY A 47 13.76 -2.61 3.17
C GLY A 47 12.51 -3.50 3.19
N HIS A 48 11.70 -3.53 2.11
CA HIS A 48 10.54 -4.41 1.96
C HIS A 48 10.87 -5.71 1.21
N ASP A 49 12.06 -5.82 0.66
CA ASP A 49 12.60 -7.07 0.15
C ASP A 49 13.82 -7.44 1.00
N PRO A 50 13.75 -8.48 1.86
CA PRO A 50 14.85 -8.86 2.73
C PRO A 50 16.12 -9.29 1.99
N GLU A 51 16.02 -9.66 0.71
CA GLU A 51 17.17 -10.06 -0.11
C GLU A 51 18.03 -8.85 -0.52
N GLU A 52 17.47 -7.65 -0.53
CA GLU A 52 18.15 -6.40 -0.90
C GLU A 52 19.06 -5.82 0.19
N HIS A 53 18.99 -6.31 1.42
CA HIS A 53 19.83 -5.90 2.56
C HIS A 53 19.90 -4.39 2.80
N ASN A 54 18.84 -3.65 2.45
CA ASN A 54 18.72 -2.21 2.67
C ASN A 54 17.61 -1.90 3.70
N ASP A 55 17.56 -0.67 4.20
CA ASP A 55 16.56 -0.23 5.14
C ASP A 55 15.53 0.69 4.46
N PHE A 56 14.25 0.52 4.80
CA PHE A 56 13.25 1.52 4.48
C PHE A 56 13.57 2.86 5.18
N VAL A 57 13.46 3.96 4.45
CA VAL A 57 13.76 5.30 4.96
C VAL A 57 12.48 6.07 5.28
N SER A 58 11.65 6.37 4.28
CA SER A 58 10.37 7.09 4.45
C SER A 58 9.45 6.97 3.24
N VAL A 59 8.19 7.33 3.43
CA VAL A 59 7.20 7.46 2.34
C VAL A 59 7.67 8.50 1.33
N GLU A 60 8.21 9.63 1.80
CA GLU A 60 8.72 10.71 0.94
C GLU A 60 9.79 10.17 0.00
N LYS A 61 10.82 9.49 0.56
CA LYS A 61 11.91 8.95 -0.26
C LYS A 61 11.39 7.97 -1.31
N THR A 62 10.50 7.05 -0.95
CA THR A 62 9.96 6.08 -1.92
C THR A 62 9.20 6.77 -3.05
N VAL A 63 8.37 7.76 -2.72
CA VAL A 63 7.62 8.52 -3.73
C VAL A 63 8.56 9.35 -4.60
N ASP A 64 9.54 10.03 -4.02
CA ASP A 64 10.51 10.84 -4.76
C ASP A 64 11.38 9.96 -5.69
N ASP A 65 11.85 8.80 -5.21
CA ASP A 65 12.59 7.83 -6.01
C ASP A 65 11.72 7.26 -7.16
N THR A 66 10.42 7.01 -6.91
CA THR A 66 9.48 6.55 -7.95
C THR A 66 9.31 7.61 -9.03
N VAL A 67 9.14 8.87 -8.66
CA VAL A 67 9.03 9.99 -9.62
C VAL A 67 10.31 10.16 -10.41
N GLN A 68 11.48 10.06 -9.77
CA GLN A 68 12.76 10.10 -10.49
C GLN A 68 12.84 8.97 -11.51
N TRP A 69 12.50 7.74 -11.12
CA TRP A 69 12.49 6.59 -12.05
C TRP A 69 11.54 6.81 -13.23
N LEU A 70 10.30 7.30 -12.97
CA LEU A 70 9.34 7.62 -14.04
C LEU A 70 9.91 8.61 -15.06
N ARG A 71 10.58 9.67 -14.57
CA ARG A 71 11.25 10.66 -15.45
C ARG A 71 12.40 10.06 -16.26
N GLU A 72 13.18 9.15 -15.67
CA GLU A 72 14.25 8.41 -16.36
C GLU A 72 13.70 7.51 -17.48
N GLN A 73 12.45 7.00 -17.30
CA GLN A 73 11.73 6.25 -18.34
C GLN A 73 10.95 7.15 -19.33
N ALA A 74 11.08 8.49 -19.23
CA ALA A 74 10.30 9.46 -20.01
C ALA A 74 8.78 9.33 -19.82
N ILE A 75 8.32 8.89 -18.63
CA ILE A 75 6.92 8.82 -18.26
C ILE A 75 6.58 10.10 -17.48
N ASP A 76 5.84 10.99 -18.11
CA ASP A 76 5.45 12.31 -17.59
C ASP A 76 3.96 12.41 -17.22
N HIS A 77 3.21 11.31 -17.38
CA HIS A 77 1.79 11.17 -17.08
C HIS A 77 1.48 9.74 -16.62
N LEU A 78 0.55 9.60 -15.67
CA LEU A 78 0.01 8.31 -15.24
C LEU A 78 -1.49 8.24 -15.52
N ASP A 79 -1.93 7.23 -16.24
CA ASP A 79 -3.36 6.92 -16.40
C ASP A 79 -3.96 6.48 -15.06
N ALA A 80 -3.17 5.77 -14.23
CA ALA A 80 -3.63 5.26 -12.97
C ALA A 80 -2.53 5.17 -11.91
N ILE A 81 -2.96 5.25 -10.64
CA ILE A 81 -2.15 4.93 -9.47
C ILE A 81 -2.96 4.15 -8.46
N TYR A 82 -2.38 3.11 -7.91
CA TYR A 82 -2.99 2.28 -6.87
C TYR A 82 -2.05 2.13 -5.67
N GLY A 83 -2.62 2.01 -4.47
CA GLY A 83 -1.83 1.64 -3.29
C GLY A 83 -2.67 1.08 -2.16
N LEU A 84 -2.19 -0.06 -1.61
CA LEU A 84 -2.79 -0.69 -0.43
C LEU A 84 -2.17 -0.15 0.85
N SER A 85 -2.99 0.17 1.86
CA SER A 85 -2.52 0.42 3.22
C SER A 85 -1.39 1.47 3.28
N PHE A 86 -0.17 1.06 3.57
CA PHE A 86 1.02 1.88 3.52
C PHE A 86 1.29 2.45 2.12
N GLY A 87 1.10 1.63 1.08
CA GLY A 87 1.14 2.07 -0.32
C GLY A 87 0.06 3.10 -0.64
N GLY A 88 -1.13 2.99 -0.01
CA GLY A 88 -2.17 4.01 -0.11
C GLY A 88 -1.73 5.37 0.47
N GLY A 89 -0.91 5.35 1.53
CA GLY A 89 -0.24 6.56 2.03
C GLY A 89 0.75 7.16 1.02
N MET A 90 1.44 6.31 0.25
CA MET A 90 2.32 6.74 -0.85
C MET A 90 1.52 7.39 -1.98
N VAL A 91 0.34 6.84 -2.32
CA VAL A 91 -0.59 7.48 -3.28
C VAL A 91 -1.01 8.85 -2.80
N VAL A 92 -1.43 9.00 -1.53
CA VAL A 92 -1.78 10.31 -0.95
C VAL A 92 -0.61 11.29 -1.06
N ARG A 93 0.61 10.86 -0.71
CA ARG A 93 1.82 11.67 -0.83
C ARG A 93 2.08 12.06 -2.28
N PHE A 94 2.02 11.10 -3.22
CA PHE A 94 2.22 11.34 -4.65
C PHE A 94 1.27 12.41 -5.16
N LEU A 95 -0.04 12.20 -5.01
CA LEU A 95 -1.08 13.12 -5.49
C LEU A 95 -0.99 14.52 -4.89
N THR A 96 -0.48 14.65 -3.67
CA THR A 96 -0.45 15.94 -2.97
C THR A 96 0.84 16.74 -3.17
N THR A 97 1.91 16.14 -3.68
CA THR A 97 3.22 16.78 -3.70
C THR A 97 4.00 16.66 -5.01
N GLN A 98 3.60 15.76 -5.90
CA GLN A 98 4.30 15.56 -7.17
C GLN A 98 3.60 16.30 -8.32
N ASP A 99 4.35 16.59 -9.37
CA ASP A 99 3.91 17.33 -10.54
C ASP A 99 3.56 16.44 -11.76
N ILE A 100 3.72 15.11 -11.64
CA ILE A 100 3.27 14.15 -12.65
C ILE A 100 1.75 14.02 -12.56
N PRO A 101 0.99 14.39 -13.60
CA PRO A 101 -0.46 14.25 -13.62
C PRO A 101 -0.90 12.78 -13.49
N VAL A 102 -2.03 12.57 -12.82
CA VAL A 102 -2.64 11.25 -12.66
C VAL A 102 -4.13 11.37 -12.98
N ASP A 103 -4.64 10.53 -13.88
CA ASP A 103 -6.07 10.58 -14.24
C ASP A 103 -6.94 9.94 -13.17
N LYS A 104 -6.58 8.74 -12.71
CA LYS A 104 -7.38 7.96 -11.75
C LYS A 104 -6.53 7.38 -10.63
N ALA A 105 -7.05 7.39 -9.42
CA ALA A 105 -6.34 6.89 -8.25
C ALA A 105 -7.23 6.01 -7.37
N ILE A 106 -6.69 4.86 -6.93
CA ILE A 106 -7.32 4.01 -5.92
C ILE A 106 -6.43 4.01 -4.68
N ILE A 107 -6.99 4.47 -3.57
CA ILE A 107 -6.38 4.40 -2.24
C ILE A 107 -7.10 3.29 -1.47
N ASP A 108 -6.49 2.12 -1.40
CA ASP A 108 -7.09 0.95 -0.75
C ASP A 108 -6.68 0.90 0.72
N ALA A 109 -7.64 1.19 1.62
CA ALA A 109 -7.44 1.27 3.07
C ALA A 109 -6.18 2.04 3.49
N GLY A 110 -5.87 3.15 2.77
CA GLY A 110 -4.60 3.87 2.88
C GLY A 110 -4.36 4.51 4.25
N THR A 111 -3.09 4.57 4.66
CA THR A 111 -2.66 5.27 5.88
C THR A 111 -2.65 6.78 5.67
N ALA A 112 -2.86 7.55 6.74
CA ALA A 112 -2.93 9.01 6.71
C ALA A 112 -1.89 9.68 7.62
N PRO A 113 -1.34 10.83 7.24
CA PRO A 113 -0.54 11.63 8.15
C PRO A 113 -1.45 12.33 9.17
N TYR A 114 -1.26 12.01 10.45
CA TYR A 114 -2.05 12.61 11.53
C TYR A 114 -1.52 13.99 11.95
N ARG A 115 -2.43 14.92 12.21
CA ARG A 115 -2.09 16.23 12.79
C ARG A 115 -2.07 16.21 14.33
N TYR A 116 -1.64 15.08 14.91
CA TYR A 116 -1.45 14.99 16.35
C TYR A 116 -0.11 15.56 16.79
N PRO A 117 0.00 15.98 18.07
CA PRO A 117 1.30 16.29 18.67
C PRO A 117 2.28 15.12 18.47
N LYS A 118 3.55 15.42 18.18
CA LYS A 118 4.57 14.41 17.83
C LYS A 118 4.76 13.32 18.90
N TRP A 119 4.53 13.65 20.18
CA TRP A 119 4.61 12.65 21.26
C TRP A 119 3.49 11.59 21.14
N ILE A 120 2.27 11.98 20.72
CA ILE A 120 1.17 11.02 20.47
C ILE A 120 1.53 10.13 19.27
N CYS A 121 2.01 10.73 18.17
CA CYS A 121 2.47 9.97 17.00
C CYS A 121 3.58 8.98 17.37
N LYS A 122 4.50 9.39 18.27
CA LYS A 122 5.56 8.51 18.76
C LYS A 122 5.01 7.33 19.56
N LEU A 123 4.02 7.55 20.43
CA LEU A 123 3.36 6.46 21.17
C LEU A 123 2.66 5.47 20.24
N ILE A 124 1.97 5.97 19.20
CA ILE A 124 1.35 5.13 18.17
C ILE A 124 2.44 4.31 17.46
N GLY A 125 3.53 4.93 17.01
CA GLY A 125 4.63 4.24 16.35
C GLY A 125 5.30 3.18 17.21
N VAL A 126 5.50 3.45 18.52
CA VAL A 126 6.03 2.46 19.48
C VAL A 126 5.07 1.28 19.62
N ARG A 127 3.77 1.54 19.77
CA ARG A 127 2.75 0.48 19.84
C ARG A 127 2.83 -0.43 18.61
N ASP A 128 2.80 0.14 17.42
CA ASP A 128 2.75 -0.61 16.17
C ASP A 128 4.06 -1.37 15.91
N PHE A 129 5.20 -0.75 16.24
CA PHE A 129 6.50 -1.41 16.25
C PHE A 129 6.51 -2.66 17.13
N LEU A 130 6.02 -2.52 18.37
CA LEU A 130 5.96 -3.65 19.33
C LEU A 130 4.97 -4.72 18.86
N MET A 131 3.82 -4.32 18.31
CA MET A 131 2.83 -5.26 17.78
C MET A 131 3.41 -6.10 16.63
N LEU A 132 4.12 -5.51 15.68
CA LEU A 132 4.75 -6.28 14.60
C LEU A 132 5.88 -7.18 15.14
N LYS A 133 6.69 -6.68 16.08
CA LYS A 133 7.73 -7.48 16.75
C LYS A 133 7.14 -8.70 17.44
N LEU A 134 5.97 -8.55 18.06
CA LEU A 134 5.25 -9.63 18.72
C LEU A 134 4.61 -10.57 17.69
N ALA A 135 3.92 -10.06 16.67
CA ALA A 135 3.30 -10.86 15.63
C ALA A 135 4.33 -11.76 14.92
N ARG A 136 5.46 -11.21 14.48
CA ARG A 136 6.52 -12.00 13.83
C ARG A 136 7.23 -13.02 14.75
N SER A 137 6.94 -13.00 16.04
CA SER A 137 7.50 -13.98 16.99
C SER A 137 6.73 -15.31 17.00
N SER A 138 5.45 -15.30 16.60
CA SER A 138 4.54 -16.45 16.71
C SER A 138 3.54 -16.49 15.55
N VAL A 139 3.46 -17.65 14.87
CA VAL A 139 2.43 -17.92 13.84
C VAL A 139 1.03 -17.74 14.44
N ARG A 140 0.78 -18.22 15.64
CA ARG A 140 -0.53 -18.10 16.31
C ARG A 140 -1.00 -16.64 16.46
N LEU A 141 -0.08 -15.72 16.74
CA LEU A 141 -0.43 -14.30 16.84
C LEU A 141 -0.74 -13.69 15.47
N MET A 142 -0.09 -14.16 14.41
CA MET A 142 -0.41 -13.77 13.05
C MET A 142 -1.78 -14.29 12.63
N GLU A 143 -2.08 -15.55 12.92
CA GLU A 143 -3.39 -16.17 12.67
C GLU A 143 -4.54 -15.45 13.37
N MET A 144 -4.30 -14.89 14.57
CA MET A 144 -5.30 -14.07 15.27
C MET A 144 -5.59 -12.73 14.60
N ALA A 145 -4.58 -12.13 13.95
CA ALA A 145 -4.72 -10.85 13.25
C ALA A 145 -5.28 -11.04 11.84
N PHE A 146 -4.88 -12.13 11.19
CA PHE A 146 -5.25 -12.52 9.84
C PHE A 146 -5.73 -13.99 9.89
N PRO A 147 -7.03 -14.23 10.00
CA PRO A 147 -7.56 -15.59 10.15
C PRO A 147 -7.24 -16.48 8.94
N PRO A 148 -6.75 -17.72 9.15
CA PRO A 148 -6.35 -18.60 8.06
C PRO A 148 -7.47 -18.93 7.07
N GLU A 149 -8.72 -18.92 7.53
CA GLU A 149 -9.91 -19.15 6.69
C GLU A 149 -10.08 -18.08 5.61
N ARG A 150 -9.43 -16.92 5.78
CA ARG A 150 -9.50 -15.77 4.87
C ARG A 150 -8.19 -15.48 4.16
N PHE A 151 -7.05 -15.77 4.80
CA PHE A 151 -5.71 -15.35 4.34
C PHE A 151 -4.78 -16.52 4.00
N ALA A 152 -5.19 -17.78 4.16
CA ALA A 152 -4.45 -18.91 3.63
C ALA A 152 -4.99 -19.30 2.25
N ARG A 153 -4.11 -19.41 1.27
CA ARG A 153 -4.46 -19.89 -0.08
C ARG A 153 -4.91 -21.36 -0.06
N ASN A 154 -4.28 -22.12 0.83
CA ASN A 154 -4.67 -23.51 1.10
C ASN A 154 -4.77 -23.70 2.62
N PRO A 155 -6.01 -23.87 3.16
CA PRO A 155 -6.23 -24.07 4.60
C PRO A 155 -5.45 -25.24 5.19
N GLU A 156 -5.21 -26.32 4.42
CA GLU A 156 -4.43 -27.47 4.87
C GLU A 156 -2.94 -27.13 5.07
N ASN A 157 -2.44 -26.13 4.34
CA ASN A 157 -1.06 -25.66 4.40
C ASN A 157 -0.91 -24.32 5.14
N ALA A 158 -1.98 -23.79 5.72
CA ALA A 158 -2.01 -22.46 6.34
C ALA A 158 -0.81 -22.23 7.28
N LYS A 159 -0.51 -23.17 8.16
CA LYS A 159 0.64 -23.07 9.08
C LYS A 159 1.98 -22.87 8.36
N ARG A 160 2.16 -23.53 7.20
CA ARG A 160 3.38 -23.41 6.39
C ARG A 160 3.45 -22.03 5.71
N GLU A 161 2.33 -21.56 5.19
CA GLU A 161 2.23 -20.24 4.56
C GLU A 161 2.55 -19.13 5.58
N TYR A 162 1.94 -19.18 6.77
CA TYR A 162 2.21 -18.22 7.85
C TYR A 162 3.66 -18.29 8.36
N GLU A 163 4.26 -19.49 8.37
CA GLU A 163 5.68 -19.61 8.70
C GLU A 163 6.59 -18.97 7.65
N GLN A 164 6.21 -19.00 6.38
CA GLN A 164 6.94 -18.29 5.31
C GLN A 164 6.83 -16.77 5.49
N ILE A 165 5.62 -16.24 5.71
CA ILE A 165 5.41 -14.81 6.00
C ILE A 165 6.20 -14.41 7.26
N ARG A 166 6.16 -15.22 8.30
CA ARG A 166 6.93 -14.97 9.53
C ARG A 166 8.44 -14.89 9.28
N ARG A 167 8.99 -15.77 8.43
CA ARG A 167 10.42 -15.73 8.04
C ARG A 167 10.73 -14.46 7.26
N TYR A 168 9.87 -14.09 6.34
CA TYR A 168 9.98 -12.85 5.58
C TYR A 168 10.01 -11.63 6.53
N LEU A 169 9.06 -11.54 7.46
CA LEU A 169 9.02 -10.45 8.45
C LEU A 169 10.23 -10.44 9.40
N LYS A 170 10.86 -11.58 9.66
CA LYS A 170 12.10 -11.63 10.43
C LYS A 170 13.29 -11.01 9.71
N GLY A 171 13.28 -10.98 8.39
CA GLY A 171 14.28 -10.29 7.57
C GLY A 171 14.25 -8.77 7.72
N TYR A 172 13.13 -8.18 8.16
CA TYR A 172 13.04 -6.74 8.38
C TYR A 172 13.92 -6.29 9.55
N SER A 173 14.77 -5.30 9.32
CA SER A 173 15.56 -4.66 10.36
C SER A 173 14.65 -3.91 11.36
N ASN A 174 15.13 -3.67 12.57
CA ASN A 174 14.40 -2.84 13.52
C ASN A 174 14.23 -1.39 13.01
N ARG A 175 15.18 -0.91 12.23
CA ARG A 175 15.15 0.42 11.62
C ARG A 175 14.04 0.50 10.56
N THR A 176 13.96 -0.49 9.68
CA THR A 176 12.87 -0.60 8.69
C THR A 176 11.50 -0.62 9.37
N ILE A 177 11.30 -1.49 10.37
CA ILE A 177 10.01 -1.57 11.10
C ILE A 177 9.64 -0.23 11.74
N TRP A 178 10.60 0.40 12.43
CA TRP A 178 10.37 1.70 13.04
C TRP A 178 10.00 2.77 12.01
N ASN A 179 10.75 2.84 10.91
CA ASN A 179 10.54 3.84 9.87
C ASN A 179 9.21 3.63 9.12
N ILE A 180 8.76 2.39 8.91
CA ILE A 180 7.44 2.09 8.33
C ILE A 180 6.35 2.71 9.21
N PHE A 181 6.28 2.36 10.51
CA PHE A 181 5.20 2.81 11.38
C PHE A 181 5.30 4.29 11.75
N TRP A 182 6.51 4.82 11.84
CA TRP A 182 6.69 6.26 12.00
C TRP A 182 6.20 7.00 10.76
N SER A 183 6.63 6.58 9.57
CA SER A 183 6.32 7.24 8.31
C SER A 183 4.83 7.13 7.95
N ALA A 184 4.20 5.98 8.21
CA ALA A 184 2.78 5.73 7.90
C ALA A 184 1.83 6.82 8.40
N ASN A 185 2.14 7.43 9.54
CA ASN A 185 1.29 8.44 10.17
C ASN A 185 1.95 9.84 10.27
N ASN A 186 3.13 10.01 9.68
CA ASN A 186 3.92 11.24 9.81
C ASN A 186 4.52 11.74 8.50
N TYR A 187 4.22 11.13 7.35
CA TYR A 187 4.71 11.64 6.07
C TYR A 187 4.20 13.05 5.78
N ALA A 188 5.00 13.82 5.06
CA ALA A 188 4.70 15.22 4.80
C ALA A 188 3.64 15.36 3.68
N VAL A 189 2.65 16.20 3.93
CA VAL A 189 1.65 16.65 2.96
C VAL A 189 1.52 18.18 3.05
N PRO A 190 1.07 18.87 2.00
CA PRO A 190 0.87 20.31 2.03
C PRO A 190 -0.20 20.70 3.05
N LYS A 191 -0.16 21.96 3.53
CA LYS A 191 -1.15 22.47 4.48
C LYS A 191 -2.53 22.63 3.85
N ALA A 192 -2.58 22.95 2.58
CA ALA A 192 -3.81 23.12 1.79
C ALA A 192 -3.96 21.97 0.79
N ALA A 193 -5.19 21.51 0.59
CA ALA A 193 -5.48 20.52 -0.45
C ALA A 193 -5.12 21.08 -1.84
N PRO A 194 -4.35 20.35 -2.66
CA PRO A 194 -4.10 20.75 -4.03
C PRO A 194 -5.39 20.68 -4.85
N LYS A 195 -5.48 21.48 -5.89
CA LYS A 195 -6.50 21.29 -6.92
C LYS A 195 -6.01 20.17 -7.85
N LEU A 196 -6.77 19.09 -7.92
CA LEU A 196 -6.48 17.93 -8.74
C LEU A 196 -7.68 17.63 -9.64
N ASP A 197 -7.41 17.35 -10.89
CA ASP A 197 -8.42 16.82 -11.84
C ASP A 197 -8.53 15.29 -11.74
N THR A 198 -7.68 14.65 -10.92
CA THR A 198 -7.66 13.22 -10.63
C THR A 198 -8.99 12.74 -10.06
N GLN A 199 -9.56 11.70 -10.64
CA GLN A 199 -10.67 10.95 -10.04
C GLN A 199 -10.10 10.01 -8.97
N ILE A 200 -10.60 10.09 -7.74
CA ILE A 200 -10.00 9.35 -6.61
C ILE A 200 -11.06 8.51 -5.92
N GLN A 201 -10.82 7.21 -5.83
CA GLN A 201 -11.60 6.30 -5.00
C GLN A 201 -10.80 5.86 -3.77
N PHE A 202 -11.47 5.85 -2.61
CA PHE A 202 -10.98 5.20 -1.39
C PHE A 202 -11.73 3.90 -1.21
N TRP A 203 -11.03 2.80 -1.38
CA TRP A 203 -11.59 1.47 -1.17
C TRP A 203 -11.41 1.04 0.28
N VAL A 204 -12.43 0.42 0.86
CA VAL A 204 -12.39 -0.07 2.24
C VAL A 204 -13.30 -1.28 2.39
N GLY A 205 -12.77 -2.35 2.95
CA GLY A 205 -13.56 -3.53 3.28
C GLY A 205 -14.63 -3.24 4.33
N THR A 206 -15.76 -3.94 4.31
CA THR A 206 -16.78 -3.77 5.37
C THR A 206 -16.34 -4.36 6.70
N ASP A 207 -15.40 -5.34 6.68
CA ASP A 207 -14.82 -5.97 7.88
C ASP A 207 -13.45 -5.36 8.25
N GLU A 208 -13.16 -4.18 7.72
CA GLU A 208 -11.90 -3.47 7.89
C GLU A 208 -11.70 -2.97 9.33
N TRP A 209 -10.45 -2.82 9.74
CA TRP A 209 -10.09 -2.26 11.03
C TRP A 209 -10.58 -0.82 11.19
N GLY A 210 -11.15 -0.50 12.34
CA GLY A 210 -11.68 0.84 12.64
C GLY A 210 -10.67 1.98 12.48
N SER A 211 -9.35 1.68 12.53
CA SER A 211 -8.29 2.65 12.26
C SER A 211 -8.33 3.18 10.82
N ARG A 212 -8.68 2.35 9.82
CA ARG A 212 -8.74 2.76 8.41
C ARG A 212 -9.83 3.79 8.14
N PHE A 213 -10.97 3.69 8.84
CA PHE A 213 -12.02 4.72 8.77
C PHE A 213 -11.57 6.06 9.39
N ARG A 214 -10.70 6.02 10.39
CA ARG A 214 -10.07 7.23 10.94
C ARG A 214 -9.07 7.83 9.95
N ASP A 215 -8.27 6.99 9.28
CA ASP A 215 -7.35 7.46 8.24
C ASP A 215 -8.11 8.14 7.09
N LEU A 216 -9.22 7.57 6.63
CA LEU A 216 -10.08 8.20 5.63
C LEU A 216 -10.53 9.61 6.04
N LYS A 217 -10.85 9.81 7.34
CA LYS A 217 -11.20 11.14 7.85
C LYS A 217 -10.05 12.15 7.69
N TRP A 218 -8.81 11.72 7.90
CA TRP A 218 -7.63 12.56 7.71
C TRP A 218 -7.33 12.79 6.23
N ILE A 219 -7.41 11.74 5.40
CA ILE A 219 -7.16 11.83 3.96
C ILE A 219 -8.13 12.80 3.29
N LYS A 220 -9.42 12.80 3.67
CA LYS A 220 -10.41 13.75 3.16
C LYS A 220 -10.09 15.23 3.44
N GLN A 221 -9.21 15.54 4.38
CA GLN A 221 -8.75 16.92 4.59
C GLN A 221 -7.73 17.37 3.54
N TYR A 222 -7.03 16.42 2.91
CA TYR A 222 -6.05 16.67 1.86
C TYR A 222 -6.62 16.44 0.46
N LEU A 223 -7.56 15.51 0.34
CA LEU A 223 -8.19 15.08 -0.91
C LEU A 223 -9.72 15.04 -0.71
N PRO A 224 -10.41 16.20 -0.66
CA PRO A 224 -11.83 16.28 -0.33
C PRO A 224 -12.77 15.66 -1.38
N GLN A 225 -12.31 15.49 -2.63
CA GLN A 225 -13.06 14.92 -3.74
C GLN A 225 -13.15 13.39 -3.73
N ILE A 226 -12.56 12.72 -2.74
CA ILE A 226 -12.52 11.25 -2.66
C ILE A 226 -13.94 10.67 -2.61
N GLU A 227 -14.23 9.75 -3.55
CA GLU A 227 -15.35 8.83 -3.49
C GLU A 227 -14.98 7.62 -2.61
N VAL A 228 -15.92 7.18 -1.74
CA VAL A 228 -15.70 6.01 -0.88
C VAL A 228 -16.41 4.79 -1.44
N VAL A 229 -15.64 3.76 -1.74
CA VAL A 229 -16.16 2.48 -2.24
C VAL A 229 -15.98 1.41 -1.16
N LYS A 230 -17.09 0.83 -0.73
CA LYS A 230 -17.08 -0.28 0.24
C LYS A 230 -16.98 -1.61 -0.48
N ILE A 231 -16.03 -2.43 -0.10
CA ILE A 231 -15.88 -3.79 -0.61
C ILE A 231 -16.53 -4.76 0.39
N PRO A 232 -17.64 -5.42 0.02
CA PRO A 232 -18.39 -6.27 0.96
C PRO A 232 -17.56 -7.44 1.48
N ASN A 233 -17.67 -7.74 2.77
CA ASN A 233 -17.10 -8.90 3.44
C ASN A 233 -15.56 -9.03 3.27
N MET A 234 -14.83 -7.94 3.09
CA MET A 234 -13.36 -7.94 2.97
C MET A 234 -12.72 -7.32 4.20
N MET A 235 -11.68 -7.97 4.71
CA MET A 235 -10.74 -7.46 5.71
C MET A 235 -9.60 -6.68 5.03
N HIS A 236 -8.66 -6.18 5.85
CA HIS A 236 -7.50 -5.39 5.43
C HIS A 236 -6.60 -6.14 4.43
N GLY A 237 -6.48 -5.65 3.20
CA GLY A 237 -5.65 -6.23 2.14
C GLY A 237 -6.19 -7.53 1.53
N GLU A 238 -7.23 -8.13 2.09
CA GLU A 238 -7.77 -9.40 1.63
C GLU A 238 -8.18 -9.36 0.16
N PHE A 239 -8.82 -8.27 -0.28
CA PHE A 239 -9.36 -8.20 -1.63
C PHE A 239 -8.27 -8.29 -2.70
N VAL A 240 -7.19 -7.53 -2.58
CA VAL A 240 -6.11 -7.51 -3.57
C VAL A 240 -5.22 -8.76 -3.51
N MET A 241 -5.02 -9.33 -2.30
CA MET A 241 -4.11 -10.47 -2.12
C MET A 241 -4.79 -11.83 -2.33
N MET A 242 -6.05 -11.97 -1.87
CA MET A 242 -6.75 -13.26 -1.85
C MET A 242 -7.77 -13.41 -2.98
N HIS A 243 -8.20 -12.29 -3.58
CA HIS A 243 -9.18 -12.26 -4.69
C HIS A 243 -8.66 -11.43 -5.88
N PRO A 244 -7.42 -11.70 -6.38
CA PRO A 244 -6.74 -10.82 -7.36
C PRO A 244 -7.48 -10.69 -8.68
N GLU A 245 -8.21 -11.70 -9.12
CA GLU A 245 -9.00 -11.68 -10.35
C GLU A 245 -10.18 -10.71 -10.23
N THR A 246 -11.02 -10.89 -9.19
CA THR A 246 -12.14 -9.99 -8.90
C THR A 246 -11.68 -8.57 -8.56
N PHE A 247 -10.52 -8.45 -7.91
CA PHE A 247 -9.88 -7.15 -7.67
C PHE A 247 -9.54 -6.47 -8.99
N ALA A 248 -8.88 -7.19 -9.93
CA ALA A 248 -8.49 -6.63 -11.22
C ALA A 248 -9.72 -6.22 -12.05
N GLU A 249 -10.77 -7.06 -12.09
CA GLU A 249 -12.04 -6.73 -12.75
C GLU A 249 -12.62 -5.42 -12.19
N LYS A 250 -12.77 -5.33 -10.86
CA LYS A 250 -13.30 -4.13 -10.21
C LYS A 250 -12.42 -2.90 -10.39
N ALA A 251 -11.11 -3.07 -10.37
CA ALA A 251 -10.18 -1.97 -10.64
C ALA A 251 -10.32 -1.47 -12.09
N LEU A 252 -10.44 -2.37 -13.05
CA LEU A 252 -10.65 -2.03 -14.46
C LEU A 252 -12.00 -1.36 -14.74
N GLU A 253 -13.06 -1.66 -13.99
CA GLU A 253 -14.34 -0.94 -14.08
C GLU A 253 -14.16 0.57 -13.81
N PHE A 254 -13.29 0.92 -12.89
CA PHE A 254 -13.00 2.32 -12.56
C PHE A 254 -11.86 2.88 -13.38
N LEU A 255 -10.75 2.17 -13.51
CA LEU A 255 -9.54 2.65 -14.20
C LEU A 255 -9.68 2.59 -15.72
N GLY A 256 -10.41 1.67 -16.25
CA GLY A 256 -10.82 1.26 -17.56
C GLY A 256 -10.74 1.95 -18.81
#